data_32d5ef92bfe578399de2d5997247be48
#
_entry.id   32d5ef92bfe578399de2d5997247be48
#
_cell.length_a   1.000
_cell.length_b   1.000
_cell.length_c   1.000
_cell.angle_alpha   90.00
_cell.angle_beta   90.00
_cell.angle_gamma   90.00
#
_symmetry.space_group_name_H-M   'P 1'
#
loop_
_entity.id
_entity.type
_entity.pdbx_description
1 polymer ?
#
loop_
_entity_poly.entity_id
_entity_poly.type
_entity_poly.pdbx_seq_one_letter_code
_entity_poly.pdbx_strand_id
1 'polypeptide(L)'
;MSESSNGSGYPKLILENVRAGYDGVAVLFDVNMEVWPGEIVVLCGGNGAGKSTLLKAIMGTVSVFGGEIRYDDQRINRWASHRRTKAGISFSPEGRRVFASLTVKENLHAGASHVPTSQLSERRQDVYEYFPILGRREEQLAGTLSGGEQQMVAIGRALMSRPDLILVEEPSQGLAPVVVDRVYQALQRICVDRNVSVVIAEQFQQLRVNDCDRVLVIDKGTVVPYESLAKT
;
A
#
# COMPACT_ATOMS: atom_id res chain seq x y z
N MET A 1 11.18 11.29 -25.06
CA MET A 1 9.71 11.38 -25.14
C MET A 1 9.19 9.99 -25.46
N SER A 2 8.86 9.23 -24.43
CA SER A 2 8.21 7.91 -24.56
C SER A 2 6.83 8.08 -23.94
N GLU A 3 5.81 8.15 -24.79
CA GLU A 3 4.41 8.08 -24.37
C GLU A 3 4.17 6.67 -23.79
N SER A 4 4.08 6.59 -22.47
CA SER A 4 3.58 5.40 -21.79
C SER A 4 2.07 5.33 -22.02
N SER A 5 1.64 4.31 -22.76
CA SER A 5 0.24 3.98 -23.04
C SER A 5 -0.47 3.57 -21.74
N ASN A 6 -1.06 4.53 -21.04
CA ASN A 6 -1.93 4.27 -19.88
C ASN A 6 -3.31 3.84 -20.35
N GLY A 7 -3.68 2.61 -20.03
CA GLY A 7 -4.87 1.90 -20.50
C GLY A 7 -6.18 2.18 -19.78
N SER A 8 -6.42 3.30 -19.17
CA SER A 8 -7.75 3.83 -18.85
C SER A 8 -7.62 5.33 -18.66
N GLY A 9 -8.47 6.11 -19.33
CA GLY A 9 -8.39 7.58 -19.33
C GLY A 9 -8.75 8.24 -17.98
N TYR A 10 -8.81 7.49 -16.87
CA TYR A 10 -9.19 7.99 -15.54
C TYR A 10 -8.30 7.43 -14.44
N PRO A 11 -7.99 8.25 -13.37
CA PRO A 11 -7.27 7.78 -12.21
C PRO A 11 -8.02 6.65 -11.48
N LYS A 12 -7.26 5.67 -10.96
CA LYS A 12 -7.79 4.58 -10.13
C LYS A 12 -8.30 5.08 -8.78
N LEU A 13 -7.58 6.03 -8.16
CA LEU A 13 -7.93 6.65 -6.90
C LEU A 13 -7.84 8.16 -7.04
N ILE A 14 -8.84 8.87 -6.52
CA ILE A 14 -8.87 10.34 -6.48
C ILE A 14 -9.24 10.79 -5.06
N LEU A 15 -8.48 11.72 -4.52
CA LEU A 15 -8.77 12.47 -3.30
C LEU A 15 -8.95 13.94 -3.67
N GLU A 16 -10.08 14.53 -3.30
CA GLU A 16 -10.40 15.94 -3.56
C GLU A 16 -10.74 16.64 -2.23
N ASN A 17 -9.89 17.60 -1.83
CA ASN A 17 -10.04 18.42 -0.64
C ASN A 17 -10.33 17.60 0.63
N VAL A 18 -9.67 16.44 0.77
CA VAL A 18 -9.94 15.49 1.83
C VAL A 18 -9.45 16.02 3.18
N ARG A 19 -10.39 16.05 4.15
CA ARG A 19 -10.12 16.32 5.57
C ARG A 19 -10.47 15.08 6.37
N ALA A 20 -9.51 14.54 7.12
CA ALA A 20 -9.71 13.31 7.88
C ALA A 20 -8.88 13.30 9.17
N GLY A 21 -9.26 12.44 10.12
CA GLY A 21 -8.56 12.33 11.39
C GLY A 21 -9.30 11.45 12.39
N TYR A 22 -9.05 11.68 13.68
CA TYR A 22 -9.50 10.85 14.79
C TYR A 22 -10.35 11.66 15.76
N ASP A 23 -11.42 11.07 16.29
CA ASP A 23 -12.25 11.62 17.35
C ASP A 23 -12.69 13.10 17.14
N GLY A 24 -12.98 13.44 15.88
CA GLY A 24 -13.36 14.80 15.49
C GLY A 24 -12.19 15.78 15.27
N VAL A 25 -10.94 15.35 15.54
CA VAL A 25 -9.74 16.16 15.32
C VAL A 25 -9.15 15.85 13.94
N ALA A 26 -9.06 16.88 13.09
CA ALA A 26 -8.45 16.73 11.76
C ALA A 26 -6.92 16.60 11.87
N VAL A 27 -6.38 15.68 11.11
CA VAL A 27 -4.94 15.46 10.89
C VAL A 27 -4.59 15.77 9.44
N LEU A 28 -5.52 15.55 8.52
CA LEU A 28 -5.38 15.86 7.10
C LEU A 28 -6.22 17.10 6.76
N PHE A 29 -5.64 17.99 5.95
CA PHE A 29 -6.22 19.27 5.58
C PHE A 29 -6.17 19.45 4.07
N ASP A 30 -7.36 19.45 3.42
CA ASP A 30 -7.57 19.72 1.99
C ASP A 30 -6.63 18.91 1.07
N VAL A 31 -6.44 17.62 1.39
CA VAL A 31 -5.56 16.74 0.63
C VAL A 31 -6.14 16.47 -0.76
N ASN A 32 -5.33 16.75 -1.77
CA ASN A 32 -5.61 16.44 -3.17
C ASN A 32 -4.54 15.47 -3.68
N MET A 33 -4.95 14.35 -4.25
CA MET A 33 -4.06 13.29 -4.74
C MET A 33 -4.79 12.43 -5.76
N GLU A 34 -4.09 12.01 -6.78
CA GLU A 34 -4.55 11.01 -7.75
C GLU A 34 -3.55 9.85 -7.80
N VAL A 35 -4.03 8.66 -8.13
CA VAL A 35 -3.21 7.49 -8.45
C VAL A 35 -3.75 6.86 -9.71
N TRP A 36 -2.88 6.67 -10.70
CA TRP A 36 -3.25 6.09 -11.98
C TRP A 36 -3.11 4.56 -11.97
N PRO A 37 -3.81 3.83 -12.85
CA PRO A 37 -3.65 2.39 -12.98
C PRO A 37 -2.19 2.01 -13.28
N GLY A 38 -1.65 1.04 -12.53
CA GLY A 38 -0.27 0.60 -12.69
C GLY A 38 0.78 1.65 -12.33
N GLU A 39 0.46 2.62 -11.47
CA GLU A 39 1.37 3.66 -10.99
C GLU A 39 1.89 3.32 -9.57
N ILE A 40 3.19 3.56 -9.35
CA ILE A 40 3.79 3.55 -8.01
C ILE A 40 3.98 4.99 -7.54
N VAL A 41 3.21 5.38 -6.53
CA VAL A 41 3.31 6.69 -5.88
C VAL A 41 3.94 6.53 -4.50
N VAL A 42 5.03 7.27 -4.25
CA VAL A 42 5.62 7.36 -2.91
C VAL A 42 5.12 8.63 -2.22
N LEU A 43 4.50 8.47 -1.06
CA LEU A 43 4.11 9.53 -0.16
C LEU A 43 5.19 9.70 0.91
N CYS A 44 6.02 10.72 0.78
CA CYS A 44 7.16 10.97 1.63
C CYS A 44 6.85 12.02 2.70
N GLY A 45 7.33 11.83 3.93
CA GLY A 45 7.13 12.81 4.99
C GLY A 45 7.71 12.38 6.32
N GLY A 46 7.89 13.34 7.23
CA GLY A 46 8.37 13.09 8.59
C GLY A 46 7.39 12.27 9.44
N ASN A 47 7.84 11.88 10.64
CA ASN A 47 6.96 11.27 11.63
C ASN A 47 5.88 12.27 12.06
N GLY A 48 4.63 11.80 12.15
CA GLY A 48 3.50 12.67 12.49
C GLY A 48 3.00 13.58 11.36
N ALA A 49 3.58 13.54 10.16
CA ALA A 49 3.16 14.38 9.03
C ALA A 49 1.75 14.05 8.48
N GLY A 50 1.21 12.86 8.80
CA GLY A 50 -0.13 12.44 8.35
C GLY A 50 -0.14 11.25 7.39
N LYS A 51 1.02 10.64 7.05
CA LYS A 51 1.14 9.49 6.13
C LYS A 51 0.18 8.35 6.48
N SER A 52 0.29 7.84 7.71
CA SER A 52 -0.57 6.76 8.22
C SER A 52 -2.05 7.12 8.19
N THR A 53 -2.36 8.37 8.52
CA THR A 53 -3.75 8.86 8.50
C THR A 53 -4.30 8.89 7.09
N LEU A 54 -3.49 9.26 6.09
CA LEU A 54 -3.90 9.27 4.69
C LEU A 54 -4.20 7.85 4.19
N LEU A 55 -3.27 6.90 4.41
CA LEU A 55 -3.51 5.50 4.02
C LEU A 55 -4.74 4.91 4.74
N LYS A 56 -4.94 5.22 6.03
CA LYS A 56 -6.10 4.79 6.80
C LYS A 56 -7.40 5.48 6.35
N ALA A 57 -7.36 6.73 5.88
CA ALA A 57 -8.51 7.40 5.27
C ALA A 57 -8.93 6.71 3.97
N ILE A 58 -7.96 6.33 3.11
CA ILE A 58 -8.19 5.55 1.89
C ILE A 58 -8.74 4.17 2.25
N MET A 59 -8.29 3.52 3.34
CA MET A 59 -8.81 2.23 3.82
C MET A 59 -10.17 2.33 4.55
N GLY A 60 -10.62 3.53 4.93
CA GLY A 60 -11.87 3.73 5.67
C GLY A 60 -11.81 3.30 7.13
N THR A 61 -10.62 3.39 7.75
CA THR A 61 -10.40 3.09 9.17
C THR A 61 -10.23 4.34 10.03
N VAL A 62 -10.28 5.54 9.42
CA VAL A 62 -10.40 6.84 10.09
C VAL A 62 -11.53 7.64 9.49
N SER A 63 -12.03 8.62 10.26
CA SER A 63 -13.16 9.45 9.84
C SER A 63 -12.75 10.48 8.79
N VAL A 64 -13.53 10.59 7.72
CA VAL A 64 -13.43 11.64 6.70
C VAL A 64 -14.47 12.70 7.01
N PHE A 65 -14.02 13.92 7.32
CA PHE A 65 -14.86 15.04 7.75
C PHE A 65 -15.29 15.94 6.59
N GLY A 66 -14.54 15.93 5.47
CA GLY A 66 -14.81 16.75 4.29
C GLY A 66 -14.10 16.23 3.07
N GLY A 67 -14.45 16.78 1.90
CA GLY A 67 -13.91 16.36 0.63
C GLY A 67 -14.45 15.01 0.13
N GLU A 68 -13.82 14.48 -0.88
CA GLU A 68 -14.25 13.26 -1.55
C GLU A 68 -13.09 12.31 -1.80
N ILE A 69 -13.33 11.00 -1.56
CA ILE A 69 -12.45 9.91 -1.96
C ILE A 69 -13.21 9.07 -2.96
N ARG A 70 -12.68 8.95 -4.18
CA ARG A 70 -13.23 8.13 -5.26
C ARG A 70 -12.25 7.00 -5.61
N TYR A 71 -12.80 5.83 -5.84
CA TYR A 71 -12.07 4.65 -6.31
C TYR A 71 -12.86 4.03 -7.46
N ASP A 72 -12.23 3.84 -8.62
CA ASP A 72 -12.90 3.43 -9.86
C ASP A 72 -14.16 4.27 -10.11
N ASP A 73 -14.02 5.60 -10.06
CA ASP A 73 -15.09 6.60 -10.22
C ASP A 73 -16.24 6.51 -9.20
N GLN A 74 -16.17 5.61 -8.22
CA GLN A 74 -17.17 5.49 -7.16
C GLN A 74 -16.73 6.23 -5.90
N ARG A 75 -17.64 7.04 -5.33
CA ARG A 75 -17.40 7.69 -4.05
C ARG A 75 -17.40 6.67 -2.91
N ILE A 76 -16.27 6.54 -2.20
CA ILE A 76 -16.07 5.53 -1.17
C ILE A 76 -16.04 6.07 0.27
N ASN A 77 -16.26 7.37 0.50
CA ASN A 77 -16.20 7.99 1.83
C ASN A 77 -16.94 7.19 2.93
N ARG A 78 -18.13 6.66 2.60
CA ARG A 78 -18.99 5.92 3.54
C ARG A 78 -18.81 4.40 3.51
N TRP A 79 -17.89 3.89 2.68
CA TRP A 79 -17.68 2.45 2.63
C TRP A 79 -16.85 1.99 3.82
N ALA A 80 -17.33 0.95 4.50
CA ALA A 80 -16.56 0.26 5.52
C ALA A 80 -15.30 -0.39 4.89
N SER A 81 -14.24 -0.58 5.68
CA SER A 81 -12.96 -1.11 5.21
C SER A 81 -13.08 -2.46 4.49
N HIS A 82 -13.91 -3.38 5.01
CA HIS A 82 -14.13 -4.68 4.37
C HIS A 82 -14.75 -4.57 2.96
N ARG A 83 -15.59 -3.55 2.70
CA ARG A 83 -16.14 -3.29 1.38
C ARG A 83 -15.06 -2.76 0.43
N ARG A 84 -14.15 -1.90 0.93
CA ARG A 84 -13.01 -1.39 0.15
C ARG A 84 -12.05 -2.53 -0.22
N THR A 85 -11.79 -3.46 0.71
CA THR A 85 -10.98 -4.64 0.43
C THR A 85 -11.61 -5.53 -0.65
N LYS A 86 -12.93 -5.78 -0.57
CA LYS A 86 -13.65 -6.52 -1.61
C LYS A 86 -13.66 -5.83 -2.97
N ALA A 87 -13.57 -4.50 -2.98
CA ALA A 87 -13.50 -3.70 -4.21
C ALA A 87 -12.10 -3.63 -4.80
N GLY A 88 -11.08 -4.20 -4.14
CA GLY A 88 -9.72 -4.28 -4.68
C GLY A 88 -8.69 -3.38 -3.99
N ILE A 89 -8.97 -2.77 -2.82
CA ILE A 89 -7.99 -1.99 -2.06
C ILE A 89 -7.42 -2.85 -0.93
N SER A 90 -6.11 -3.05 -0.89
CA SER A 90 -5.41 -3.77 0.19
C SER A 90 -4.44 -2.87 0.94
N PHE A 91 -4.13 -3.26 2.18
CA PHE A 91 -3.24 -2.49 3.05
C PHE A 91 -2.23 -3.39 3.76
N SER A 92 -0.95 -3.02 3.64
CA SER A 92 0.15 -3.57 4.42
C SER A 92 0.60 -2.51 5.43
N PRO A 93 0.23 -2.61 6.71
CA PRO A 93 0.53 -1.60 7.72
C PRO A 93 1.99 -1.67 8.19
N GLU A 94 2.46 -0.56 8.77
CA GLU A 94 3.74 -0.47 9.48
C GLU A 94 3.90 -1.55 10.57
N GLY A 95 5.15 -1.93 10.84
CA GLY A 95 5.50 -2.87 11.89
C GLY A 95 5.24 -4.34 11.52
N ARG A 96 5.13 -4.63 10.21
CA ARG A 96 4.96 -5.98 9.64
C ARG A 96 3.66 -6.67 10.06
N ARG A 97 3.28 -6.60 11.33
CA ARG A 97 2.05 -7.13 11.95
C ARG A 97 1.70 -8.54 11.50
N VAL A 98 2.72 -9.43 11.47
CA VAL A 98 2.50 -10.85 11.23
C VAL A 98 1.87 -11.50 12.47
N PHE A 99 1.06 -12.52 12.25
CA PHE A 99 0.58 -13.39 13.33
C PHE A 99 1.71 -14.36 13.67
N ALA A 100 2.49 -14.04 14.72
CA ALA A 100 3.74 -14.74 15.04
C ALA A 100 3.59 -16.24 15.31
N SER A 101 2.44 -16.63 15.87
CA SER A 101 2.08 -18.02 16.20
C SER A 101 1.49 -18.81 15.03
N LEU A 102 1.24 -18.17 13.91
CA LEU A 102 0.77 -18.81 12.68
C LEU A 102 1.93 -19.04 11.73
N THR A 103 1.82 -20.08 10.89
CA THR A 103 2.74 -20.33 9.79
C THR A 103 2.67 -19.24 8.72
N VAL A 104 3.65 -19.18 7.81
CA VAL A 104 3.62 -18.30 6.63
C VAL A 104 2.34 -18.52 5.83
N LYS A 105 2.00 -19.77 5.54
CA LYS A 105 0.79 -20.17 4.81
C LYS A 105 -0.49 -19.66 5.48
N GLU A 106 -0.62 -19.83 6.80
CA GLU A 106 -1.78 -19.37 7.57
C GLU A 106 -1.84 -17.84 7.62
N ASN A 107 -0.70 -17.15 7.75
CA ASN A 107 -0.64 -15.69 7.63
C ASN A 107 -1.16 -15.20 6.28
N LEU A 108 -0.73 -15.83 5.18
CA LEU A 108 -1.22 -15.49 3.84
C LEU A 108 -2.73 -15.72 3.74
N HIS A 109 -3.24 -16.87 4.21
CA HIS A 109 -4.68 -17.17 4.20
C HIS A 109 -5.51 -16.14 4.96
N ALA A 110 -4.99 -15.58 6.07
CA ALA A 110 -5.67 -14.52 6.81
C ALA A 110 -5.94 -13.26 5.97
N GLY A 111 -5.11 -12.97 4.96
CA GLY A 111 -5.32 -11.87 4.01
C GLY A 111 -6.45 -12.10 2.99
N ALA A 112 -6.94 -13.33 2.90
CA ALA A 112 -7.93 -13.76 1.90
C ALA A 112 -9.27 -14.19 2.52
N SER A 113 -9.67 -13.59 3.64
CA SER A 113 -10.86 -14.00 4.41
C SER A 113 -12.18 -13.98 3.63
N HIS A 114 -12.25 -13.23 2.54
CA HIS A 114 -13.41 -13.14 1.64
C HIS A 114 -13.27 -13.99 0.37
N VAL A 115 -12.15 -14.72 0.23
CA VAL A 115 -11.83 -15.53 -0.96
C VAL A 115 -12.31 -16.97 -0.73
N PRO A 116 -12.93 -17.61 -1.72
CA PRO A 116 -13.28 -19.03 -1.63
C PRO A 116 -12.05 -19.91 -1.36
N THR A 117 -12.20 -20.90 -0.48
CA THR A 117 -11.11 -21.82 -0.10
C THR A 117 -10.46 -22.51 -1.29
N SER A 118 -11.22 -22.81 -2.33
CA SER A 118 -10.74 -23.41 -3.58
C SER A 118 -9.71 -22.57 -4.33
N GLN A 119 -9.70 -21.24 -4.14
CA GLN A 119 -8.78 -20.31 -4.78
C GLN A 119 -7.52 -19.99 -3.94
N LEU A 120 -7.50 -20.36 -2.66
CA LEU A 120 -6.41 -19.98 -1.75
C LEU A 120 -5.06 -20.53 -2.19
N SER A 121 -5.01 -21.75 -2.72
CA SER A 121 -3.77 -22.36 -3.20
C SER A 121 -3.18 -21.61 -4.39
N GLU A 122 -4.02 -21.29 -5.38
CA GLU A 122 -3.61 -20.53 -6.56
C GLU A 122 -3.07 -19.14 -6.17
N ARG A 123 -3.83 -18.39 -5.34
CA ARG A 123 -3.42 -17.05 -4.89
C ARG A 123 -2.13 -17.06 -4.06
N ARG A 124 -1.91 -18.13 -3.30
CA ARG A 124 -0.66 -18.32 -2.55
C ARG A 124 0.52 -18.57 -3.49
N GLN A 125 0.34 -19.35 -4.56
CA GLN A 125 1.36 -19.53 -5.58
C GLN A 125 1.72 -18.21 -6.26
N ASP A 126 0.73 -17.38 -6.57
CA ASP A 126 0.96 -16.00 -7.06
C ASP A 126 1.89 -15.20 -6.14
N VAL A 127 1.68 -15.29 -4.81
CA VAL A 127 2.54 -14.61 -3.84
C VAL A 127 3.96 -15.18 -3.84
N TYR A 128 4.11 -16.50 -4.01
CA TYR A 128 5.43 -17.15 -4.04
C TYR A 128 6.23 -16.83 -5.29
N GLU A 129 5.60 -16.43 -6.39
CA GLU A 129 6.29 -15.93 -7.59
C GLU A 129 7.03 -14.61 -7.30
N TYR A 130 6.47 -13.74 -6.47
CA TYR A 130 7.11 -12.49 -6.05
C TYR A 130 8.05 -12.67 -4.86
N PHE A 131 7.72 -13.60 -3.96
CA PHE A 131 8.48 -13.88 -2.74
C PHE A 131 8.80 -15.37 -2.60
N PRO A 132 9.73 -15.95 -3.42
CA PRO A 132 9.99 -17.39 -3.44
C PRO A 132 10.44 -17.97 -2.10
N ILE A 133 11.04 -17.16 -1.23
CA ILE A 133 11.45 -17.56 0.12
C ILE A 133 10.26 -17.99 0.97
N LEU A 134 9.09 -17.36 0.78
CA LEU A 134 7.88 -17.69 1.53
C LEU A 134 7.36 -19.08 1.17
N GLY A 135 7.44 -19.47 -0.11
CA GLY A 135 7.09 -20.83 -0.53
C GLY A 135 7.99 -21.90 0.06
N ARG A 136 9.30 -21.61 0.17
CA ARG A 136 10.25 -22.56 0.81
C ARG A 136 10.05 -22.68 2.32
N ARG A 137 9.35 -21.73 2.96
CA ARG A 137 9.13 -21.64 4.39
C ARG A 137 7.66 -21.65 4.77
N GLU A 138 6.78 -22.17 3.89
CA GLU A 138 5.33 -22.03 4.05
C GLU A 138 4.79 -22.61 5.37
N GLU A 139 5.41 -23.66 5.90
CA GLU A 139 5.04 -24.30 7.17
C GLU A 139 5.81 -23.74 8.39
N GLN A 140 6.74 -22.78 8.17
CA GLN A 140 7.48 -22.15 9.27
C GLN A 140 6.62 -21.10 9.97
N LEU A 141 6.73 -21.03 11.32
CA LEU A 141 6.06 -19.99 12.11
C LEU A 141 6.60 -18.60 11.73
N ALA A 142 5.70 -17.66 11.42
CA ALA A 142 6.07 -16.32 10.94
C ALA A 142 6.89 -15.54 12.00
N GLY A 143 6.68 -15.79 13.29
CA GLY A 143 7.45 -15.18 14.36
C GLY A 143 8.93 -15.53 14.35
N THR A 144 9.32 -16.65 13.72
CA THR A 144 10.72 -17.12 13.65
C THR A 144 11.47 -16.67 12.40
N LEU A 145 10.79 -15.95 11.50
CA LEU A 145 11.37 -15.39 10.29
C LEU A 145 12.23 -14.16 10.59
N SER A 146 13.20 -13.88 9.71
CA SER A 146 13.91 -12.59 9.74
C SER A 146 12.94 -11.41 9.50
N GLY A 147 13.33 -10.22 9.93
CA GLY A 147 12.50 -9.03 9.76
C GLY A 147 12.11 -8.75 8.31
N GLY A 148 13.00 -9.01 7.35
CA GLY A 148 12.70 -8.87 5.92
C GLY A 148 11.71 -9.90 5.41
N GLU A 149 11.82 -11.15 5.86
CA GLU A 149 10.86 -12.20 5.51
C GLU A 149 9.47 -11.92 6.11
N GLN A 150 9.42 -11.39 7.34
CA GLN A 150 8.16 -10.93 7.94
C GLN A 150 7.52 -9.79 7.14
N GLN A 151 8.33 -8.86 6.60
CA GLN A 151 7.84 -7.81 5.71
C GLN A 151 7.25 -8.38 4.42
N MET A 152 7.93 -9.37 3.81
CA MET A 152 7.42 -10.07 2.65
C MET A 152 6.11 -10.82 2.95
N VAL A 153 5.95 -11.42 4.14
CA VAL A 153 4.68 -12.02 4.60
C VAL A 153 3.58 -10.96 4.70
N ALA A 154 3.88 -9.78 5.26
CA ALA A 154 2.89 -8.71 5.41
C ALA A 154 2.39 -8.20 4.06
N ILE A 155 3.29 -7.96 3.10
CA ILE A 155 2.93 -7.58 1.72
C ILE A 155 2.23 -8.73 1.01
N GLY A 156 2.75 -9.96 1.12
CA GLY A 156 2.13 -11.15 0.56
C GLY A 156 0.69 -11.37 1.04
N ARG A 157 0.43 -11.11 2.32
CA ARG A 157 -0.91 -11.14 2.89
C ARG A 157 -1.85 -10.14 2.22
N ALA A 158 -1.39 -8.93 1.91
CA ALA A 158 -2.16 -7.93 1.19
C ALA A 158 -2.46 -8.38 -0.26
N LEU A 159 -1.52 -9.09 -0.90
CA LEU A 159 -1.65 -9.63 -2.26
C LEU A 159 -2.67 -10.76 -2.38
N MET A 160 -2.94 -11.50 -1.30
CA MET A 160 -3.86 -12.65 -1.31
C MET A 160 -5.29 -12.28 -1.75
N SER A 161 -5.71 -11.03 -1.59
CA SER A 161 -7.01 -10.54 -2.08
C SER A 161 -7.02 -10.28 -3.60
N ARG A 162 -5.88 -10.34 -4.30
CA ARG A 162 -5.68 -9.88 -5.69
C ARG A 162 -6.17 -8.45 -5.86
N PRO A 163 -5.55 -7.49 -5.16
CA PRO A 163 -5.98 -6.09 -5.21
C PRO A 163 -5.60 -5.41 -6.53
N ASP A 164 -6.32 -4.34 -6.87
CA ASP A 164 -5.95 -3.40 -7.93
C ASP A 164 -5.17 -2.20 -7.38
N LEU A 165 -5.28 -1.94 -6.07
CA LEU A 165 -4.55 -0.91 -5.34
C LEU A 165 -4.00 -1.47 -4.03
N ILE A 166 -2.69 -1.35 -3.84
CA ILE A 166 -2.02 -1.72 -2.59
C ILE A 166 -1.50 -0.47 -1.90
N LEU A 167 -1.84 -0.32 -0.64
CA LEU A 167 -1.29 0.69 0.25
C LEU A 167 -0.23 0.02 1.13
N VAL A 168 1.01 0.54 1.14
CA VAL A 168 2.12 -0.04 1.90
C VAL A 168 2.71 1.03 2.80
N GLU A 169 2.73 0.76 4.10
CA GLU A 169 3.21 1.70 5.12
C GLU A 169 4.61 1.29 5.60
N GLU A 170 5.59 2.18 5.41
CA GLU A 170 7.00 2.08 5.82
C GLU A 170 7.64 0.69 5.55
N PRO A 171 7.62 0.20 4.28
CA PRO A 171 8.11 -1.14 3.95
C PRO A 171 9.61 -1.33 4.19
N SER A 172 10.39 -0.25 4.24
CA SER A 172 11.84 -0.27 4.44
C SER A 172 12.28 -0.23 5.91
N GLN A 173 11.35 0.08 6.83
CA GLN A 173 11.68 0.35 8.22
C GLN A 173 12.38 -0.82 8.92
N GLY A 174 13.59 -0.56 9.47
CA GLY A 174 14.37 -1.54 10.22
C GLY A 174 14.85 -2.73 9.39
N LEU A 175 15.02 -2.55 8.08
CA LEU A 175 15.54 -3.56 7.15
C LEU A 175 16.94 -3.20 6.66
N ALA A 176 17.75 -4.22 6.38
CA ALA A 176 19.02 -4.03 5.69
C ALA A 176 18.78 -3.60 4.21
N PRO A 177 19.65 -2.76 3.62
CA PRO A 177 19.46 -2.22 2.26
C PRO A 177 19.15 -3.29 1.20
N VAL A 178 19.87 -4.41 1.21
CA VAL A 178 19.66 -5.51 0.26
C VAL A 178 18.25 -6.14 0.37
N VAL A 179 17.62 -6.07 1.53
CA VAL A 179 16.25 -6.58 1.74
C VAL A 179 15.24 -5.54 1.26
N VAL A 180 15.52 -4.26 1.49
CA VAL A 180 14.72 -3.15 0.95
C VAL A 180 14.66 -3.24 -0.57
N ASP A 181 15.82 -3.45 -1.24
CA ASP A 181 15.89 -3.62 -2.70
C ASP A 181 14.95 -4.74 -3.19
N ARG A 182 14.97 -5.89 -2.52
CA ARG A 182 14.09 -7.02 -2.88
C ARG A 182 12.61 -6.70 -2.72
N VAL A 183 12.24 -5.96 -1.67
CA VAL A 183 10.86 -5.56 -1.43
C VAL A 183 10.38 -4.59 -2.52
N TYR A 184 11.18 -3.57 -2.85
CA TYR A 184 10.83 -2.61 -3.90
C TYR A 184 10.78 -3.26 -5.28
N GLN A 185 11.75 -4.13 -5.62
CA GLN A 185 11.72 -4.90 -6.88
C GLN A 185 10.46 -5.78 -6.98
N ALA A 186 10.04 -6.40 -5.87
CA ALA A 186 8.80 -7.17 -5.88
C ALA A 186 7.58 -6.27 -6.12
N LEU A 187 7.49 -5.10 -5.47
CA LEU A 187 6.39 -4.15 -5.69
C LEU A 187 6.36 -3.63 -7.13
N GLN A 188 7.53 -3.31 -7.73
CA GLN A 188 7.63 -2.93 -9.14
C GLN A 188 7.14 -4.04 -10.08
N ARG A 189 7.56 -5.29 -9.83
CA ARG A 189 7.10 -6.43 -10.62
C ARG A 189 5.58 -6.63 -10.50
N ILE A 190 5.03 -6.55 -9.29
CA ILE A 190 3.58 -6.65 -9.05
C ILE A 190 2.83 -5.57 -9.83
N CYS A 191 3.33 -4.33 -9.79
CA CYS A 191 2.78 -3.21 -10.52
C CYS A 191 2.73 -3.49 -12.03
N VAL A 192 3.85 -3.90 -12.62
CA VAL A 192 3.99 -4.16 -14.06
C VAL A 192 3.21 -5.41 -14.49
N ASP A 193 3.42 -6.55 -13.80
CA ASP A 193 2.90 -7.86 -14.22
C ASP A 193 1.38 -7.95 -14.10
N ARG A 194 0.79 -7.21 -13.14
CA ARG A 194 -0.64 -7.29 -12.80
C ARG A 194 -1.39 -5.98 -12.94
N ASN A 195 -0.74 -4.92 -13.41
CA ASN A 195 -1.31 -3.58 -13.51
C ASN A 195 -1.90 -3.08 -12.16
N VAL A 196 -1.24 -3.44 -11.05
CA VAL A 196 -1.64 -3.04 -9.70
C VAL A 196 -1.04 -1.68 -9.39
N SER A 197 -1.85 -0.74 -8.93
CA SER A 197 -1.35 0.54 -8.44
C SER A 197 -0.82 0.40 -7.01
N VAL A 198 0.25 1.13 -6.67
CA VAL A 198 0.90 1.04 -5.37
C VAL A 198 1.08 2.43 -4.77
N VAL A 199 0.62 2.61 -3.53
CA VAL A 199 0.93 3.81 -2.74
C VAL A 199 1.82 3.40 -1.58
N ILE A 200 3.04 3.93 -1.54
CA ILE A 200 4.03 3.64 -0.50
C ILE A 200 4.17 4.88 0.38
N ALA A 201 3.89 4.77 1.67
CA ALA A 201 4.22 5.80 2.64
C ALA A 201 5.60 5.54 3.23
N GLU A 202 6.54 6.50 3.08
CA GLU A 202 7.93 6.38 3.53
C GLU A 202 8.43 7.65 4.24
N GLN A 203 9.51 7.52 4.99
CA GLN A 203 10.25 8.65 5.53
C GLN A 203 11.25 9.17 4.50
N PHE A 204 11.62 10.47 4.57
CA PHE A 204 12.57 11.08 3.64
C PHE A 204 13.92 10.34 3.52
N GLN A 205 14.42 9.80 4.62
CA GLN A 205 15.68 9.05 4.67
C GLN A 205 15.64 7.73 3.90
N GLN A 206 14.44 7.22 3.63
CA GLN A 206 14.18 5.96 2.95
C GLN A 206 13.66 6.16 1.51
N LEU A 207 13.56 7.41 1.06
CA LEU A 207 13.02 7.76 -0.24
C LEU A 207 13.86 7.17 -1.38
N ARG A 208 13.21 6.46 -2.28
CA ARG A 208 13.79 5.79 -3.45
C ARG A 208 13.15 6.33 -4.72
N VAL A 209 13.55 7.51 -5.13
CA VAL A 209 12.97 8.24 -6.27
C VAL A 209 13.02 7.42 -7.57
N ASN A 210 14.08 6.63 -7.77
CA ASN A 210 14.25 5.82 -9.00
C ASN A 210 13.38 4.54 -9.01
N ASP A 211 12.74 4.21 -7.90
CA ASP A 211 11.93 3.00 -7.76
C ASP A 211 10.42 3.28 -7.80
N CYS A 212 10.01 4.50 -8.19
CA CYS A 212 8.61 4.91 -8.28
C CYS A 212 8.38 5.84 -9.48
N ASP A 213 7.14 5.98 -9.89
CA ASP A 213 6.74 6.86 -10.99
C ASP A 213 6.58 8.31 -10.53
N ARG A 214 6.11 8.50 -9.28
CA ARG A 214 5.86 9.83 -8.71
C ARG A 214 6.09 9.88 -7.21
N VAL A 215 6.61 11.02 -6.75
CA VAL A 215 6.80 11.32 -5.33
C VAL A 215 5.91 12.49 -4.94
N LEU A 216 5.15 12.30 -3.88
CA LEU A 216 4.39 13.33 -3.19
C LEU A 216 4.98 13.54 -1.80
N VAL A 217 4.89 14.76 -1.29
CA VAL A 217 5.33 15.09 0.07
C VAL A 217 4.11 15.44 0.91
N ILE A 218 4.04 14.83 2.08
CA ILE A 218 3.08 15.21 3.09
C ILE A 218 3.80 15.92 4.25
N ASP A 219 3.32 17.11 4.57
CA ASP A 219 3.77 17.87 5.75
C ASP A 219 2.55 18.48 6.44
N LYS A 220 2.50 18.32 7.76
CA LYS A 220 1.41 18.86 8.62
C LYS A 220 0.00 18.60 8.06
N GLY A 221 -0.19 17.42 7.46
CA GLY A 221 -1.48 16.98 6.94
C GLY A 221 -1.86 17.52 5.57
N THR A 222 -0.97 18.21 4.86
CA THR A 222 -1.16 18.67 3.49
C THR A 222 -0.23 17.91 2.54
N VAL A 223 -0.67 17.69 1.29
CA VAL A 223 0.10 16.95 0.28
C VAL A 223 0.47 17.88 -0.88
N VAL A 224 1.74 17.85 -1.27
CA VAL A 224 2.27 18.60 -2.41
C VAL A 224 3.19 17.72 -3.26
N PRO A 225 3.37 18.00 -4.56
CA PRO A 225 4.36 17.32 -5.38
C PRO A 225 5.79 17.57 -4.85
N TYR A 226 6.65 16.53 -4.89
CA TYR A 226 8.04 16.62 -4.45
C TYR A 226 8.83 17.72 -5.19
N GLU A 227 8.60 17.86 -6.50
CA GLU A 227 9.26 18.85 -7.36
C GLU A 227 8.97 20.31 -6.94
N SER A 228 7.86 20.56 -6.23
CA SER A 228 7.52 21.89 -5.74
C SER A 228 8.42 22.35 -4.59
N LEU A 229 9.09 21.43 -3.88
CA LEU A 229 10.02 21.75 -2.78
C LEU A 229 11.40 22.16 -3.28
N ALA A 230 11.80 21.77 -4.50
CA ALA A 230 13.11 22.10 -5.09
C ALA A 230 13.17 23.56 -5.59
N LYS A 231 12.07 24.31 -5.54
CA LYS A 231 11.95 25.69 -6.04
C LYS A 231 11.89 26.75 -4.92
N THR A 232 12.06 26.32 -3.66
CA THR A 232 12.11 27.20 -2.48
C THR A 232 13.48 27.19 -1.88
#